data_61ac76f6e7582ce32a950e3f0e4d6136
#
_entry.id   61ac76f6e7582ce32a950e3f0e4d6136
#
_cell.length_a   1.000
_cell.length_b   1.000
_cell.length_c   1.000
_cell.angle_alpha   90.00
_cell.angle_beta   90.00
_cell.angle_gamma   90.00
#
_symmetry.space_group_name_H-M   'P 1'
#
loop_
_entity.id
_entity.type
_entity.pdbx_description
1 polymer ?
#
loop_
_entity_poly.entity_id
_entity_poly.type
_entity_poly.pdbx_seq_one_letter_code
_entity_poly.pdbx_strand_id
1 'polypeptide(L)'
;MKSKKNHLWGGRFNEPTDEFVKIFGASISFDKVLALYDIEGSIAHATMLSEINVLSNSDLKQILDGLNQIKDEIANNQFNWSIDLEDVHMNIESRLIEICGDSGKKLHTGRSRNDQVATDIRLYLRDQVLLINNELERLLNALLDLADQEKETIMPGFTHLQAAQPISFGHHLLAYFEMFKRDRERLQESFKRINTMPLGSAALAGTSYPIDRERTAELLGFERISLNSIDAVSDRDFAIEFTANASLIMMHLSRFSEELILWSSAQFEFISLPDSFCTGSSIMPQKKNPDVPELVRGKTGRVTGNLMSLLTLMKGQPLAYNKDNQEDKEPLFDSVDTIYNCLCIFADMVPTIEANKDNMYHSALKGYTTATDLADYLVKKGLAFRDAHDVVGKAVSYGLKENKDLSEFSLDELKKLNSLIEKDVFDVISLEGSINARNHLGGTSPKQVSIAIKAGRKSIK
;
A
#
# COMPACT_ATOMS: atom_id res chain seq x y z
N MET A 1 54.84 15.97 -1.52
CA MET A 1 53.61 16.44 -2.20
C MET A 1 52.54 16.56 -1.16
N LYS A 2 52.08 17.77 -0.81
CA LYS A 2 50.96 17.97 0.14
C LYS A 2 49.68 17.52 -0.54
N SER A 3 49.05 16.45 -0.03
CA SER A 3 47.71 16.03 -0.48
C SER A 3 46.74 17.20 -0.31
N LYS A 4 46.10 17.63 -1.38
CA LYS A 4 45.02 18.61 -1.31
C LYS A 4 43.92 18.05 -0.40
N LYS A 5 43.64 18.77 0.70
CA LYS A 5 42.48 18.50 1.55
C LYS A 5 41.21 18.64 0.69
N ASN A 6 40.59 17.52 0.38
CA ASN A 6 39.41 17.46 -0.49
C ASN A 6 38.10 17.34 0.32
N HIS A 7 37.99 17.98 1.50
CA HIS A 7 36.72 18.03 2.24
C HIS A 7 36.18 19.45 2.29
N LEU A 8 34.96 19.66 1.82
CA LEU A 8 34.27 20.95 1.84
C LEU A 8 34.10 21.52 3.27
N TRP A 9 34.20 20.67 4.32
CA TRP A 9 34.10 21.06 5.75
C TRP A 9 35.41 20.88 6.55
N GLY A 10 36.52 20.65 5.93
CA GLY A 10 37.79 20.24 6.56
C GLY A 10 38.53 21.30 7.39
N GLY A 11 38.00 22.51 7.60
CA GLY A 11 38.74 23.63 8.17
C GLY A 11 39.21 23.48 9.62
N ARG A 12 38.54 22.69 10.45
CA ARG A 12 38.86 22.48 11.87
C ARG A 12 39.74 21.24 12.11
N PHE A 13 39.66 20.25 11.22
CA PHE A 13 40.29 18.95 11.45
C PHE A 13 41.78 18.95 11.03
N ASN A 14 42.63 18.37 11.86
CA ASN A 14 44.07 18.27 11.63
C ASN A 14 44.44 16.95 10.94
N GLU A 15 43.58 15.95 10.97
CA GLU A 15 43.77 14.62 10.39
C GLU A 15 42.70 14.30 9.37
N PRO A 16 43.01 13.52 8.32
CA PRO A 16 42.01 13.04 7.37
C PRO A 16 41.08 12.04 8.07
N THR A 17 39.84 11.96 7.60
CA THR A 17 38.85 10.93 8.04
C THR A 17 39.39 9.54 7.69
N ASP A 18 39.29 8.60 8.61
CA ASP A 18 39.64 7.19 8.38
C ASP A 18 38.81 6.61 7.22
N GLU A 19 39.45 5.77 6.38
CA GLU A 19 38.81 5.21 5.19
C GLU A 19 37.58 4.34 5.53
N PHE A 20 37.64 3.57 6.62
CA PHE A 20 36.50 2.77 7.05
C PHE A 20 35.35 3.64 7.57
N VAL A 21 35.65 4.75 8.25
CA VAL A 21 34.64 5.72 8.72
C VAL A 21 33.96 6.40 7.55
N LYS A 22 34.65 6.69 6.45
CA LYS A 22 34.05 7.22 5.23
C LYS A 22 33.02 6.24 4.63
N ILE A 23 33.43 4.96 4.49
CA ILE A 23 32.58 3.91 3.95
C ILE A 23 31.36 3.67 4.87
N PHE A 24 31.61 3.60 6.18
CA PHE A 24 30.56 3.38 7.19
C PHE A 24 29.55 4.53 7.26
N GLY A 25 30.01 5.76 7.08
CA GLY A 25 29.16 6.96 7.15
C GLY A 25 28.46 7.34 5.84
N ALA A 26 28.88 6.76 4.71
CA ALA A 26 28.34 7.13 3.40
C ALA A 26 26.94 6.57 3.17
N SER A 27 26.06 7.40 2.57
CA SER A 27 24.67 7.04 2.21
C SER A 27 24.41 6.98 0.71
N ILE A 28 25.39 7.36 -0.11
CA ILE A 28 25.22 7.45 -1.58
C ILE A 28 24.73 6.17 -2.24
N SER A 29 24.98 4.99 -1.64
CA SER A 29 24.54 3.70 -2.17
C SER A 29 23.00 3.60 -2.27
N PHE A 30 22.27 4.24 -1.36
CA PHE A 30 20.81 4.22 -1.29
C PHE A 30 20.16 5.59 -1.47
N ASP A 31 20.78 6.71 -1.04
CA ASP A 31 20.15 8.04 -1.08
C ASP A 31 20.17 8.71 -2.46
N LYS A 32 20.92 8.16 -3.43
CA LYS A 32 20.91 8.62 -4.83
C LYS A 32 19.52 8.63 -5.47
N VAL A 33 18.55 7.91 -4.89
CA VAL A 33 17.15 7.94 -5.32
C VAL A 33 16.51 9.32 -5.12
N LEU A 34 17.08 10.13 -4.23
CA LEU A 34 16.66 11.50 -3.94
C LEU A 34 17.23 12.54 -4.92
N ALA A 35 18.11 12.15 -5.85
CA ALA A 35 18.89 13.09 -6.67
C ALA A 35 18.05 14.12 -7.45
N LEU A 36 16.94 13.68 -8.04
CA LEU A 36 16.07 14.59 -8.79
C LEU A 36 15.32 15.56 -7.87
N TYR A 37 14.96 15.13 -6.67
CA TYR A 37 14.32 15.95 -5.66
C TYR A 37 15.29 16.97 -5.04
N ASP A 38 16.55 16.59 -4.83
CA ASP A 38 17.62 17.51 -4.42
C ASP A 38 17.84 18.61 -5.44
N ILE A 39 17.86 18.27 -6.73
CA ILE A 39 17.97 19.24 -7.82
C ILE A 39 16.77 20.18 -7.83
N GLU A 40 15.54 19.65 -7.70
CA GLU A 40 14.31 20.44 -7.65
C GLU A 40 14.32 21.41 -6.46
N GLY A 41 14.62 20.91 -5.25
CA GLY A 41 14.79 21.72 -4.05
C GLY A 41 15.86 22.81 -4.21
N SER A 42 16.98 22.48 -4.83
CA SER A 42 18.08 23.39 -5.10
C SER A 42 17.72 24.48 -6.12
N ILE A 43 16.97 24.17 -7.17
CA ILE A 43 16.46 25.13 -8.16
C ILE A 43 15.52 26.13 -7.48
N ALA A 44 14.58 25.65 -6.68
CA ALA A 44 13.63 26.50 -5.94
C ALA A 44 14.36 27.42 -4.95
N HIS A 45 15.33 26.89 -4.21
CA HIS A 45 16.12 27.65 -3.27
C HIS A 45 16.97 28.74 -3.95
N ALA A 46 17.67 28.42 -5.04
CA ALA A 46 18.46 29.38 -5.80
C ALA A 46 17.57 30.49 -6.40
N THR A 47 16.40 30.14 -6.91
CA THR A 47 15.43 31.08 -7.46
C THR A 47 14.99 32.08 -6.39
N MET A 48 14.56 31.59 -5.24
CA MET A 48 14.17 32.42 -4.09
C MET A 48 15.33 33.34 -3.63
N LEU A 49 16.55 32.80 -3.51
CA LEU A 49 17.73 33.63 -3.11
C LEU A 49 18.01 34.74 -4.12
N SER A 50 17.76 34.56 -5.40
CA SER A 50 17.92 35.60 -6.41
C SER A 50 16.81 36.65 -6.33
N GLU A 51 15.56 36.24 -6.10
CA GLU A 51 14.42 37.15 -5.93
C GLU A 51 14.59 38.09 -4.73
N ILE A 52 15.25 37.63 -3.67
CA ILE A 52 15.60 38.47 -2.47
C ILE A 52 16.98 39.16 -2.60
N ASN A 53 17.60 39.14 -3.79
CA ASN A 53 18.89 39.79 -4.08
C ASN A 53 20.10 39.23 -3.29
N VAL A 54 20.07 37.98 -2.81
CA VAL A 54 21.21 37.28 -2.21
C VAL A 54 22.10 36.68 -3.31
N LEU A 55 21.50 36.16 -4.38
CA LEU A 55 22.18 35.75 -5.59
C LEU A 55 21.97 36.77 -6.70
N SER A 56 23.00 37.02 -7.51
CA SER A 56 22.83 37.80 -8.73
C SER A 56 22.09 36.99 -9.81
N ASN A 57 21.43 37.66 -10.75
CA ASN A 57 20.81 36.97 -11.90
C ASN A 57 21.79 36.13 -12.71
N SER A 58 23.09 36.56 -12.76
CA SER A 58 24.15 35.80 -13.42
C SER A 58 24.49 34.52 -12.66
N ASP A 59 24.58 34.59 -11.32
CA ASP A 59 24.79 33.40 -10.48
C ASP A 59 23.62 32.41 -10.60
N LEU A 60 22.38 32.91 -10.51
CA LEU A 60 21.19 32.11 -10.68
C LEU A 60 21.21 31.35 -12.02
N LYS A 61 21.44 32.08 -13.13
CA LYS A 61 21.47 31.45 -14.44
C LYS A 61 22.49 30.30 -14.51
N GLN A 62 23.71 30.53 -14.03
CA GLN A 62 24.76 29.52 -14.04
C GLN A 62 24.43 28.30 -13.17
N ILE A 63 23.80 28.53 -12.00
CA ILE A 63 23.35 27.45 -11.10
C ILE A 63 22.25 26.64 -11.79
N LEU A 64 21.22 27.28 -12.37
CA LEU A 64 20.13 26.59 -13.06
C LEU A 64 20.65 25.79 -14.28
N ASP A 65 21.49 26.38 -15.11
CA ASP A 65 22.09 25.70 -16.26
C ASP A 65 22.90 24.47 -15.79
N GLY A 66 23.69 24.62 -14.72
CA GLY A 66 24.50 23.54 -14.14
C GLY A 66 23.66 22.43 -13.53
N LEU A 67 22.58 22.75 -12.77
CA LEU A 67 21.69 21.75 -12.20
C LEU A 67 20.91 21.00 -13.28
N ASN A 68 20.46 21.66 -14.33
CA ASN A 68 19.81 21.01 -15.46
C ASN A 68 20.77 20.07 -16.21
N GLN A 69 22.05 20.48 -16.41
CA GLN A 69 23.06 19.59 -16.96
C GLN A 69 23.24 18.33 -16.08
N ILE A 70 23.32 18.49 -14.76
CA ILE A 70 23.45 17.36 -13.82
C ILE A 70 22.23 16.44 -13.90
N LYS A 71 21.02 17.01 -14.01
CA LYS A 71 19.77 16.25 -14.21
C LYS A 71 19.86 15.39 -15.48
N ASP A 72 20.35 15.94 -16.57
CA ASP A 72 20.53 15.23 -17.83
C ASP A 72 21.63 14.14 -17.72
N GLU A 73 22.74 14.42 -17.03
CA GLU A 73 23.79 13.43 -16.76
C GLU A 73 23.24 12.23 -15.96
N ILE A 74 22.38 12.47 -14.95
CA ILE A 74 21.74 11.43 -14.15
C ILE A 74 20.74 10.62 -14.99
N ALA A 75 19.88 11.30 -15.76
CA ALA A 75 18.88 10.66 -16.61
C ALA A 75 19.50 9.74 -17.67
N ASN A 76 20.68 10.11 -18.18
CA ASN A 76 21.41 9.36 -19.18
C ASN A 76 22.43 8.35 -18.59
N ASN A 77 22.43 8.14 -17.25
CA ASN A 77 23.40 7.29 -16.54
C ASN A 77 24.88 7.69 -16.77
N GLN A 78 25.13 8.98 -16.96
CA GLN A 78 26.47 9.55 -17.19
C GLN A 78 27.04 10.23 -15.95
N PHE A 79 26.26 10.38 -14.88
CA PHE A 79 26.71 10.97 -13.63
C PHE A 79 27.56 9.98 -12.83
N ASN A 80 28.74 10.41 -12.39
CA ASN A 80 29.67 9.58 -11.61
C ASN A 80 29.47 9.80 -10.11
N TRP A 81 28.85 8.84 -9.46
CA TRP A 81 28.69 8.82 -8.00
C TRP A 81 29.99 8.43 -7.30
N SER A 82 30.37 9.19 -6.28
CA SER A 82 31.57 8.94 -5.48
C SER A 82 31.24 8.75 -4.01
N ILE A 83 31.69 7.64 -3.44
CA ILE A 83 31.57 7.36 -1.99
C ILE A 83 32.38 8.35 -1.14
N ASP A 84 33.49 8.91 -1.69
CA ASP A 84 34.29 9.93 -1.03
C ASP A 84 33.53 11.25 -0.80
N LEU A 85 32.40 11.43 -1.49
CA LEU A 85 31.50 12.56 -1.35
C LEU A 85 30.27 12.23 -0.47
N GLU A 86 30.32 11.14 0.29
CA GLU A 86 29.40 10.72 1.33
C GLU A 86 27.94 10.52 0.89
N ASP A 87 27.24 11.56 0.45
CA ASP A 87 25.80 11.58 0.16
C ASP A 87 25.47 12.13 -1.24
N VAL A 88 24.21 11.98 -1.64
CA VAL A 88 23.70 12.49 -2.93
C VAL A 88 23.91 13.99 -3.07
N HIS A 89 23.69 14.73 -2.02
CA HIS A 89 23.75 16.20 -2.00
C HIS A 89 25.15 16.70 -2.27
N MET A 90 26.17 16.10 -1.62
CA MET A 90 27.57 16.49 -1.83
C MET A 90 28.07 16.09 -3.21
N ASN A 91 27.62 14.95 -3.73
CA ASN A 91 27.93 14.56 -5.10
C ASN A 91 27.39 15.60 -6.11
N ILE A 92 26.13 16.03 -5.95
CA ILE A 92 25.52 17.07 -6.81
C ILE A 92 26.22 18.43 -6.63
N GLU A 93 26.44 18.86 -5.38
CA GLU A 93 27.11 20.14 -5.07
C GLU A 93 28.53 20.19 -5.65
N SER A 94 29.32 19.11 -5.48
CA SER A 94 30.67 19.01 -6.04
C SER A 94 30.65 19.12 -7.55
N ARG A 95 29.74 18.41 -8.23
CA ARG A 95 29.61 18.48 -9.69
C ARG A 95 29.16 19.86 -10.17
N LEU A 96 28.26 20.51 -9.45
CA LEU A 96 27.79 21.86 -9.75
C LEU A 96 28.97 22.86 -9.68
N ILE A 97 29.82 22.74 -8.64
CA ILE A 97 31.01 23.57 -8.50
C ILE A 97 32.02 23.35 -9.66
N GLU A 98 32.18 22.11 -10.12
CA GLU A 98 32.99 21.81 -11.30
C GLU A 98 32.45 22.50 -12.56
N ILE A 99 31.12 22.56 -12.74
CA ILE A 99 30.48 23.16 -13.91
C ILE A 99 30.55 24.70 -13.88
N CYS A 100 30.12 25.32 -12.77
CA CYS A 100 29.90 26.76 -12.70
C CYS A 100 30.81 27.52 -11.69
N GLY A 101 31.81 26.85 -11.11
CA GLY A 101 32.81 27.45 -10.24
C GLY A 101 32.27 28.16 -9.02
N ASP A 102 32.59 29.43 -8.83
CA ASP A 102 32.23 30.21 -7.64
C ASP A 102 30.70 30.42 -7.50
N SER A 103 29.98 30.45 -8.59
CA SER A 103 28.51 30.54 -8.54
C SER A 103 27.89 29.30 -7.85
N GLY A 104 28.41 28.09 -8.14
CA GLY A 104 27.98 26.85 -7.49
C GLY A 104 28.18 26.85 -5.97
N LYS A 105 29.27 27.42 -5.48
CA LYS A 105 29.56 27.54 -4.04
C LYS A 105 28.56 28.42 -3.28
N LYS A 106 27.82 29.30 -3.97
CA LYS A 106 26.82 30.19 -3.36
C LYS A 106 25.48 29.49 -3.12
N LEU A 107 25.21 28.36 -3.76
CA LEU A 107 23.92 27.65 -3.65
C LEU A 107 23.58 27.27 -2.20
N HIS A 108 24.59 26.96 -1.39
CA HIS A 108 24.37 26.54 0.00
C HIS A 108 24.06 27.68 0.97
N THR A 109 24.00 28.93 0.49
CA THR A 109 23.72 30.12 1.31
C THR A 109 22.35 30.03 1.97
N GLY A 110 22.29 30.18 3.32
CA GLY A 110 21.04 30.15 4.08
C GLY A 110 20.39 28.77 4.20
N ARG A 111 21.04 27.70 3.80
CA ARG A 111 20.56 26.30 3.83
C ARG A 111 21.52 25.42 4.65
N SER A 112 20.99 24.32 5.20
CA SER A 112 21.77 23.24 5.80
C SER A 112 21.45 21.92 5.11
N ARG A 113 22.33 20.93 5.25
CA ARG A 113 22.05 19.55 4.87
C ARG A 113 20.79 19.01 5.57
N ASN A 114 20.49 19.47 6.79
CA ASN A 114 19.37 18.98 7.61
C ASN A 114 18.01 19.31 6.99
N ASP A 115 17.77 20.59 6.61
CA ASP A 115 16.51 20.98 5.98
C ASP A 115 16.44 20.56 4.51
N GLN A 116 17.57 20.44 3.83
CA GLN A 116 17.67 19.91 2.48
C GLN A 116 17.19 18.47 2.40
N VAL A 117 17.78 17.54 3.15
CA VAL A 117 17.39 16.13 3.13
C VAL A 117 15.96 15.91 3.61
N ALA A 118 15.50 16.68 4.61
CA ALA A 118 14.11 16.60 5.07
C ALA A 118 13.11 17.03 3.99
N THR A 119 13.49 18.00 3.13
CA THR A 119 12.67 18.43 1.99
C THR A 119 12.63 17.35 0.92
N ASP A 120 13.78 16.79 0.57
CA ASP A 120 13.91 15.81 -0.51
C ASP A 120 13.14 14.52 -0.22
N ILE A 121 13.18 14.02 1.03
CA ILE A 121 12.40 12.86 1.46
C ILE A 121 10.89 13.14 1.32
N ARG A 122 10.44 14.34 1.66
CA ARG A 122 9.01 14.71 1.53
C ARG A 122 8.59 14.86 0.07
N LEU A 123 9.42 15.45 -0.78
CA LEU A 123 9.19 15.52 -2.23
C LEU A 123 9.09 14.11 -2.84
N TYR A 124 10.07 13.26 -2.53
CA TYR A 124 10.07 11.86 -2.94
C TYR A 124 8.79 11.14 -2.49
N LEU A 125 8.49 11.18 -1.19
CA LEU A 125 7.35 10.44 -0.65
C LEU A 125 6.01 10.95 -1.19
N ARG A 126 5.90 12.25 -1.46
CA ARG A 126 4.73 12.87 -2.09
C ARG A 126 4.42 12.23 -3.45
N ASP A 127 5.45 12.08 -4.30
CA ASP A 127 5.29 11.45 -5.61
C ASP A 127 4.98 9.96 -5.50
N GLN A 128 5.65 9.25 -4.57
CA GLN A 128 5.41 7.82 -4.37
C GLN A 128 3.99 7.55 -3.86
N VAL A 129 3.45 8.38 -2.98
CA VAL A 129 2.05 8.27 -2.51
C VAL A 129 1.06 8.41 -3.67
N LEU A 130 1.31 9.32 -4.61
CA LEU A 130 0.46 9.46 -5.80
C LEU A 130 0.51 8.20 -6.69
N LEU A 131 1.70 7.64 -6.92
CA LEU A 131 1.86 6.40 -7.69
C LEU A 131 1.16 5.22 -7.00
N ILE A 132 1.36 5.05 -5.70
CA ILE A 132 0.71 3.98 -4.91
C ILE A 132 -0.82 4.16 -4.90
N ASN A 133 -1.32 5.39 -4.79
CA ASN A 133 -2.75 5.68 -4.86
C ASN A 133 -3.35 5.27 -6.22
N ASN A 134 -2.63 5.48 -7.32
CA ASN A 134 -3.05 5.05 -8.65
C ASN A 134 -3.12 3.52 -8.76
N GLU A 135 -2.16 2.79 -8.19
CA GLU A 135 -2.19 1.33 -8.19
C GLU A 135 -3.30 0.77 -7.30
N LEU A 136 -3.59 1.41 -6.16
CA LEU A 136 -4.77 1.09 -5.35
C LEU A 136 -6.06 1.31 -6.14
N GLU A 137 -6.16 2.40 -6.90
CA GLU A 137 -7.32 2.67 -7.76
C GLU A 137 -7.48 1.59 -8.85
N ARG A 138 -6.38 1.15 -9.48
CA ARG A 138 -6.40 0.04 -10.44
C ARG A 138 -6.90 -1.24 -9.79
N LEU A 139 -6.38 -1.60 -8.61
CA LEU A 139 -6.82 -2.80 -7.87
C LEU A 139 -8.30 -2.71 -7.48
N LEU A 140 -8.77 -1.56 -7.01
CA LEU A 140 -10.18 -1.33 -6.67
C LEU A 140 -11.10 -1.51 -7.87
N ASN A 141 -10.72 -0.99 -9.04
CA ASN A 141 -11.47 -1.19 -10.28
C ASN A 141 -11.48 -2.66 -10.70
N ALA A 142 -10.34 -3.35 -10.63
CA ALA A 142 -10.22 -4.78 -10.93
C ALA A 142 -11.14 -5.63 -10.04
N LEU A 143 -11.21 -5.33 -8.74
CA LEU A 143 -12.12 -6.01 -7.81
C LEU A 143 -13.58 -5.76 -8.15
N LEU A 144 -13.96 -4.52 -8.52
CA LEU A 144 -15.33 -4.19 -8.93
C LEU A 144 -15.73 -4.88 -10.23
N ASP A 145 -14.83 -4.99 -11.18
CA ASP A 145 -15.08 -5.65 -12.47
C ASP A 145 -15.28 -7.16 -12.26
N LEU A 146 -14.39 -7.82 -11.50
CA LEU A 146 -14.53 -9.22 -11.17
C LEU A 146 -15.78 -9.50 -10.31
N ALA A 147 -16.10 -8.60 -9.35
CA ALA A 147 -17.31 -8.72 -8.54
C ALA A 147 -18.59 -8.59 -9.37
N ASP A 148 -18.59 -7.75 -10.42
CA ASP A 148 -19.75 -7.62 -11.33
C ASP A 148 -19.92 -8.86 -12.22
N GLN A 149 -18.82 -9.43 -12.68
CA GLN A 149 -18.80 -10.68 -13.44
C GLN A 149 -19.33 -11.86 -12.60
N GLU A 150 -18.97 -11.91 -11.31
CA GLU A 150 -19.22 -13.04 -10.42
C GLU A 150 -20.32 -12.77 -9.37
N LYS A 151 -21.16 -11.76 -9.58
CA LYS A 151 -22.23 -11.37 -8.63
C LYS A 151 -23.28 -12.43 -8.39
N GLU A 152 -23.47 -13.35 -9.34
CA GLU A 152 -24.43 -14.45 -9.28
C GLU A 152 -23.77 -15.80 -8.94
N THR A 153 -22.44 -15.88 -8.94
CA THR A 153 -21.70 -17.10 -8.62
C THR A 153 -21.81 -17.42 -7.15
N ILE A 154 -22.45 -18.54 -6.83
CA ILE A 154 -22.70 -18.98 -5.44
C ILE A 154 -21.51 -19.75 -4.92
N MET A 155 -21.05 -19.42 -3.73
CA MET A 155 -20.03 -20.14 -2.98
C MET A 155 -20.41 -20.28 -1.51
N PRO A 156 -19.79 -21.24 -0.77
CA PRO A 156 -19.94 -21.26 0.68
C PRO A 156 -19.22 -20.07 1.31
N GLY A 157 -19.89 -19.32 2.17
CA GLY A 157 -19.24 -18.41 3.09
C GLY A 157 -18.69 -19.19 4.29
N PHE A 158 -17.53 -18.79 4.80
CA PHE A 158 -16.82 -19.50 5.85
C PHE A 158 -16.74 -18.69 7.14
N THR A 159 -16.94 -19.38 8.27
CA THR A 159 -16.50 -18.94 9.58
C THR A 159 -15.70 -20.08 10.22
N HIS A 160 -14.58 -19.79 10.86
CA HIS A 160 -13.67 -20.82 11.39
C HIS A 160 -13.20 -21.85 10.33
N LEU A 161 -13.11 -21.45 9.06
CA LEU A 161 -12.89 -22.33 7.89
C LEU A 161 -13.93 -23.45 7.75
N GLN A 162 -15.09 -23.32 8.40
CA GLN A 162 -16.25 -24.21 8.21
C GLN A 162 -17.28 -23.53 7.33
N ALA A 163 -17.90 -24.29 6.40
CA ALA A 163 -19.00 -23.77 5.61
C ALA A 163 -20.14 -23.31 6.53
N ALA A 164 -20.60 -22.08 6.32
CA ALA A 164 -21.58 -21.44 7.19
C ALA A 164 -22.88 -21.12 6.45
N GLN A 165 -22.85 -20.16 5.54
CA GLN A 165 -24.02 -19.73 4.76
C GLN A 165 -23.61 -19.49 3.31
N PRO A 166 -24.53 -19.64 2.33
CA PRO A 166 -24.20 -19.34 0.94
C PRO A 166 -24.06 -17.83 0.75
N ILE A 167 -23.06 -17.44 -0.02
CA ILE A 167 -22.80 -16.05 -0.44
C ILE A 167 -22.54 -16.02 -1.94
N SER A 168 -22.59 -14.84 -2.57
CA SER A 168 -22.04 -14.71 -3.91
C SER A 168 -20.55 -14.40 -3.86
N PHE A 169 -19.79 -14.92 -4.83
CA PHE A 169 -18.37 -14.62 -4.97
C PHE A 169 -18.12 -13.11 -5.17
N GLY A 170 -19.01 -12.45 -5.95
CA GLY A 170 -18.97 -11.01 -6.07
C GLY A 170 -19.10 -10.27 -4.74
N HIS A 171 -19.96 -10.74 -3.83
CA HIS A 171 -20.07 -10.17 -2.47
C HIS A 171 -18.78 -10.34 -1.67
N HIS A 172 -18.15 -11.49 -1.77
CA HIS A 172 -16.87 -11.77 -1.11
C HIS A 172 -15.75 -10.83 -1.60
N LEU A 173 -15.64 -10.62 -2.92
CA LEU A 173 -14.68 -9.70 -3.51
C LEU A 173 -14.90 -8.26 -3.07
N LEU A 174 -16.16 -7.84 -2.88
CA LEU A 174 -16.48 -6.51 -2.36
C LEU A 174 -16.02 -6.30 -0.92
N ALA A 175 -15.82 -7.35 -0.11
CA ALA A 175 -15.22 -7.21 1.21
C ALA A 175 -13.76 -6.71 1.11
N TYR A 176 -12.98 -7.22 0.15
CA TYR A 176 -11.63 -6.73 -0.15
C TYR A 176 -11.65 -5.33 -0.75
N PHE A 177 -12.60 -5.05 -1.64
CA PHE A 177 -12.81 -3.68 -2.13
C PHE A 177 -12.97 -2.67 -0.99
N GLU A 178 -13.81 -2.96 0.01
CA GLU A 178 -14.01 -2.08 1.17
C GLU A 178 -12.74 -1.95 2.03
N MET A 179 -11.90 -2.98 2.13
CA MET A 179 -10.61 -2.89 2.83
C MET A 179 -9.66 -1.94 2.12
N PHE A 180 -9.41 -2.13 0.82
CA PHE A 180 -8.48 -1.31 0.04
C PHE A 180 -8.99 0.12 -0.19
N LYS A 181 -10.31 0.32 -0.23
CA LYS A 181 -10.90 1.66 -0.26
C LYS A 181 -10.54 2.45 1.00
N ARG A 182 -10.68 1.85 2.19
CA ARG A 182 -10.26 2.48 3.45
C ARG A 182 -8.75 2.73 3.50
N ASP A 183 -7.95 1.87 2.87
CA ASP A 183 -6.51 2.08 2.79
C ASP A 183 -6.16 3.28 1.91
N ARG A 184 -6.84 3.42 0.77
CA ARG A 184 -6.70 4.57 -0.12
C ARG A 184 -7.08 5.88 0.58
N GLU A 185 -8.18 5.89 1.33
CA GLU A 185 -8.62 7.04 2.14
C GLU A 185 -7.54 7.45 3.16
N ARG A 186 -6.97 6.49 3.91
CA ARG A 186 -5.87 6.76 4.86
C ARG A 186 -4.63 7.35 4.18
N LEU A 187 -4.26 6.79 3.04
CA LEU A 187 -3.10 7.26 2.29
C LEU A 187 -3.30 8.71 1.81
N GLN A 188 -4.48 9.04 1.28
CA GLN A 188 -4.85 10.39 0.86
C GLN A 188 -4.89 11.39 2.05
N GLU A 189 -5.39 10.97 3.21
CA GLU A 189 -5.41 11.80 4.40
C GLU A 189 -3.99 12.07 4.95
N SER A 190 -3.09 11.09 4.88
CA SER A 190 -1.69 11.25 5.31
C SER A 190 -0.91 12.19 4.39
N PHE A 191 -1.28 12.31 3.12
CA PHE A 191 -0.63 13.18 2.15
C PHE A 191 -0.51 14.63 2.63
N LYS A 192 -1.52 15.15 3.34
CA LYS A 192 -1.51 16.51 3.89
C LYS A 192 -0.36 16.77 4.88
N ARG A 193 0.08 15.74 5.60
CA ARG A 193 1.20 15.83 6.56
C ARG A 193 2.54 15.66 5.88
N ILE A 194 2.60 14.89 4.80
CA ILE A 194 3.78 14.80 3.92
C ILE A 194 3.99 16.14 3.21
N ASN A 195 2.92 16.78 2.72
CA ASN A 195 2.95 17.99 1.91
C ASN A 195 3.15 19.28 2.76
N THR A 196 4.17 19.24 3.64
CA THR A 196 4.58 20.34 4.52
C THR A 196 6.08 20.60 4.34
N MET A 197 6.46 21.80 3.88
CA MET A 197 7.83 22.16 3.51
C MET A 197 8.70 22.48 4.73
N PRO A 198 9.84 21.78 4.93
CA PRO A 198 10.82 22.11 5.97
C PRO A 198 11.91 23.09 5.51
N LEU A 199 12.13 23.29 4.21
CA LEU A 199 13.23 24.10 3.68
C LEU A 199 13.18 25.54 4.22
N GLY A 200 14.36 26.08 4.55
CA GLY A 200 14.52 27.35 5.22
C GLY A 200 14.60 27.25 6.76
N SER A 201 14.52 26.05 7.31
CA SER A 201 14.80 25.77 8.73
C SER A 201 16.31 25.72 9.02
N ALA A 202 17.12 25.66 8.00
CA ALA A 202 18.57 25.49 8.05
C ALA A 202 18.98 24.30 8.96
N ALA A 203 20.00 24.45 9.82
CA ALA A 203 20.42 23.36 10.68
C ALA A 203 19.37 22.99 11.74
N LEU A 204 18.75 24.00 12.38
CA LEU A 204 17.71 23.88 13.41
C LEU A 204 17.11 25.23 13.85
N ALA A 205 17.76 26.34 13.61
CA ALA A 205 17.40 27.64 14.18
C ALA A 205 16.94 28.66 13.11
N GLY A 206 16.75 28.22 11.88
CA GLY A 206 16.53 29.11 10.73
C GLY A 206 17.83 29.78 10.29
N THR A 207 17.70 30.87 9.55
CA THR A 207 18.83 31.62 8.98
C THR A 207 18.66 33.13 9.22
N SER A 208 19.78 33.86 9.22
CA SER A 208 19.79 35.32 9.30
C SER A 208 19.50 36.02 7.96
N TYR A 209 19.43 35.28 6.86
CA TYR A 209 19.02 35.81 5.57
C TYR A 209 17.52 36.04 5.52
N PRO A 210 17.04 37.05 4.78
CA PRO A 210 15.62 37.38 4.68
C PRO A 210 14.92 36.44 3.66
N ILE A 211 15.05 35.13 3.86
CA ILE A 211 14.50 34.12 2.94
C ILE A 211 12.97 34.18 2.88
N ASP A 212 12.44 33.95 1.70
CA ASP A 212 11.00 33.82 1.44
C ASP A 212 10.61 32.35 1.37
N ARG A 213 10.14 31.79 2.50
CA ARG A 213 9.70 30.40 2.58
C ARG A 213 8.37 30.17 1.89
N GLU A 214 7.50 31.18 1.81
CA GLU A 214 6.22 31.05 1.08
C GLU A 214 6.49 30.89 -0.42
N ARG A 215 7.39 31.71 -0.96
CA ARG A 215 7.83 31.60 -2.35
C ARG A 215 8.49 30.25 -2.66
N THR A 216 9.33 29.76 -1.77
CA THR A 216 9.95 28.44 -1.92
C THR A 216 8.92 27.30 -1.91
N ALA A 217 7.93 27.39 -1.01
CA ALA A 217 6.83 26.42 -0.94
C ALA A 217 6.00 26.41 -2.22
N GLU A 218 5.68 27.59 -2.76
CA GLU A 218 4.98 27.75 -4.04
C GLU A 218 5.75 27.09 -5.20
N LEU A 219 7.06 27.36 -5.30
CA LEU A 219 7.93 26.79 -6.35
C LEU A 219 8.01 25.27 -6.29
N LEU A 220 7.93 24.68 -5.09
CA LEU A 220 7.98 23.23 -4.85
C LEU A 220 6.59 22.58 -4.78
N GLY A 221 5.50 23.36 -4.88
CA GLY A 221 4.14 22.86 -4.81
C GLY A 221 3.74 22.31 -3.42
N PHE A 222 4.36 22.79 -2.35
CA PHE A 222 3.93 22.46 -0.99
C PHE A 222 2.72 23.31 -0.56
N GLU A 223 1.73 22.68 0.05
CA GLU A 223 0.54 23.37 0.57
C GLU A 223 0.77 24.06 1.92
N ARG A 224 1.77 23.62 2.66
CA ARG A 224 2.07 24.06 4.02
C ARG A 224 3.56 24.31 4.22
N ILE A 225 3.85 25.11 5.24
CA ILE A 225 5.23 25.38 5.69
C ILE A 225 5.32 24.96 7.16
N SER A 226 6.40 24.26 7.54
CA SER A 226 6.66 23.91 8.94
C SER A 226 6.90 25.18 9.77
N LEU A 227 6.22 25.27 10.90
CA LEU A 227 6.21 26.49 11.73
C LEU A 227 7.31 26.52 12.79
N ASN A 228 7.99 25.42 13.04
CA ASN A 228 9.11 25.34 13.98
C ASN A 228 10.32 24.71 13.29
N SER A 229 11.44 25.40 13.26
CA SER A 229 12.64 24.97 12.54
C SER A 229 13.36 23.76 13.16
N ILE A 230 13.22 23.55 14.47
CA ILE A 230 13.80 22.38 15.16
C ILE A 230 12.99 21.14 14.80
N ASP A 231 11.68 21.23 14.89
CA ASP A 231 10.76 20.16 14.53
C ASP A 231 10.88 19.79 13.03
N ALA A 232 10.97 20.80 12.17
CA ALA A 232 11.05 20.64 10.72
C ALA A 232 12.19 19.73 10.24
N VAL A 233 13.35 19.78 10.90
CA VAL A 233 14.52 18.97 10.57
C VAL A 233 14.57 17.64 11.34
N SER A 234 13.78 17.52 12.42
CA SER A 234 13.69 16.35 13.29
C SER A 234 12.58 15.39 12.89
N ASP A 235 11.44 15.92 12.44
CA ASP A 235 10.21 15.17 12.17
C ASP A 235 10.40 14.04 11.14
N ARG A 236 9.96 12.85 11.54
CA ARG A 236 9.83 11.66 10.70
C ARG A 236 8.46 10.99 10.84
N ASP A 237 7.51 11.68 11.52
CA ASP A 237 6.14 11.15 11.71
C ASP A 237 5.48 10.84 10.36
N PHE A 238 5.71 11.66 9.35
CA PHE A 238 5.17 11.45 8.01
C PHE A 238 5.67 10.13 7.36
N ALA A 239 6.91 9.74 7.61
CA ALA A 239 7.48 8.48 7.13
C ALA A 239 6.95 7.27 7.91
N ILE A 240 6.82 7.42 9.24
CA ILE A 240 6.24 6.41 10.13
C ILE A 240 4.76 6.20 9.78
N GLU A 241 3.99 7.27 9.59
CA GLU A 241 2.57 7.20 9.21
C GLU A 241 2.38 6.53 7.85
N PHE A 242 3.20 6.90 6.86
CA PHE A 242 3.19 6.22 5.56
C PHE A 242 3.46 4.72 5.71
N THR A 243 4.51 4.34 6.45
CA THR A 243 4.88 2.93 6.63
C THR A 243 3.83 2.16 7.45
N ALA A 244 3.15 2.82 8.39
CA ALA A 244 2.01 2.24 9.11
C ALA A 244 0.83 1.98 8.16
N ASN A 245 0.48 2.92 7.28
CA ASN A 245 -0.53 2.75 6.24
C ASN A 245 -0.12 1.62 5.26
N ALA A 246 1.14 1.59 4.83
CA ALA A 246 1.69 0.53 4.00
C ALA A 246 1.58 -0.85 4.67
N SER A 247 1.82 -0.94 5.98
CA SER A 247 1.65 -2.19 6.74
C SER A 247 0.20 -2.67 6.77
N LEU A 248 -0.79 -1.76 6.85
CA LEU A 248 -2.22 -2.11 6.77
C LEU A 248 -2.58 -2.63 5.37
N ILE A 249 -2.12 -1.97 4.31
CA ILE A 249 -2.34 -2.41 2.92
C ILE A 249 -1.74 -3.81 2.72
N MET A 250 -0.51 -4.03 3.16
CA MET A 250 0.15 -5.34 3.05
C MET A 250 -0.57 -6.42 3.86
N MET A 251 -1.12 -6.09 5.02
CA MET A 251 -1.93 -7.03 5.81
C MET A 251 -3.22 -7.41 5.07
N HIS A 252 -3.90 -6.47 4.39
CA HIS A 252 -5.07 -6.78 3.56
C HIS A 252 -4.69 -7.61 2.34
N LEU A 253 -3.59 -7.29 1.65
CA LEU A 253 -3.04 -8.10 0.55
C LEU A 253 -2.67 -9.51 1.02
N SER A 254 -2.10 -9.66 2.23
CA SER A 254 -1.76 -10.96 2.82
C SER A 254 -3.01 -11.81 3.07
N ARG A 255 -4.08 -11.23 3.59
CA ARG A 255 -5.36 -11.94 3.79
C ARG A 255 -5.96 -12.38 2.48
N PHE A 256 -5.96 -11.52 1.47
CA PHE A 256 -6.44 -11.87 0.14
C PHE A 256 -5.57 -12.96 -0.50
N SER A 257 -4.25 -12.85 -0.37
CA SER A 257 -3.31 -13.88 -0.81
C SER A 257 -3.60 -15.24 -0.19
N GLU A 258 -3.84 -15.29 1.13
CA GLU A 258 -4.15 -16.53 1.85
C GLU A 258 -5.37 -17.23 1.25
N GLU A 259 -6.45 -16.50 0.99
CA GLU A 259 -7.65 -17.08 0.40
C GLU A 259 -7.44 -17.51 -1.06
N LEU A 260 -6.70 -16.73 -1.86
CA LEU A 260 -6.37 -17.14 -3.23
C LEU A 260 -5.54 -18.43 -3.26
N ILE A 261 -4.61 -18.60 -2.33
CA ILE A 261 -3.80 -19.82 -2.18
C ILE A 261 -4.70 -21.01 -1.81
N LEU A 262 -5.54 -20.85 -0.80
CA LEU A 262 -6.49 -21.89 -0.39
C LEU A 262 -7.42 -22.29 -1.55
N TRP A 263 -8.03 -21.30 -2.21
CA TRP A 263 -9.03 -21.54 -3.24
C TRP A 263 -8.46 -22.09 -4.55
N SER A 264 -7.18 -21.84 -4.85
CA SER A 264 -6.51 -22.44 -5.99
C SER A 264 -5.94 -23.85 -5.71
N SER A 265 -5.98 -24.30 -4.44
CA SER A 265 -5.50 -25.63 -4.06
C SER A 265 -6.44 -26.74 -4.53
N ALA A 266 -5.89 -27.96 -4.71
CA ALA A 266 -6.65 -29.16 -5.10
C ALA A 266 -7.74 -29.55 -4.08
N GLN A 267 -7.73 -29.02 -2.85
CA GLN A 267 -8.72 -29.27 -1.83
C GLN A 267 -9.97 -28.41 -1.98
N PHE A 268 -9.83 -27.20 -2.54
CA PHE A 268 -10.93 -26.27 -2.78
C PHE A 268 -11.30 -26.19 -4.26
N GLU A 269 -10.33 -25.99 -5.13
CA GLU A 269 -10.53 -25.81 -6.58
C GLU A 269 -11.63 -24.79 -6.91
N PHE A 270 -11.72 -23.70 -6.14
CA PHE A 270 -12.73 -22.65 -6.34
C PHE A 270 -12.34 -21.67 -7.41
N ILE A 271 -11.04 -21.44 -7.58
CA ILE A 271 -10.50 -20.54 -8.60
C ILE A 271 -9.35 -21.17 -9.35
N SER A 272 -9.10 -20.64 -10.55
CA SER A 272 -7.89 -20.87 -11.34
C SER A 272 -7.14 -19.56 -11.52
N LEU A 273 -5.82 -19.58 -11.30
CA LEU A 273 -4.92 -18.50 -11.67
C LEU A 273 -4.28 -18.85 -13.03
N PRO A 274 -4.07 -17.89 -13.95
CA PRO A 274 -3.41 -18.19 -15.23
C PRO A 274 -1.93 -18.53 -15.03
N ASP A 275 -1.36 -19.23 -15.99
CA ASP A 275 0.03 -19.70 -15.96
C ASP A 275 1.04 -18.55 -15.83
N SER A 276 0.71 -17.38 -16.36
CA SER A 276 1.53 -16.16 -16.26
C SER A 276 1.77 -15.65 -14.85
N PHE A 277 0.94 -16.05 -13.87
CA PHE A 277 1.06 -15.68 -12.45
C PHE A 277 1.40 -16.86 -11.55
N CYS A 278 1.80 -17.98 -12.13
CA CYS A 278 2.14 -19.20 -11.43
C CYS A 278 3.52 -19.70 -11.86
N THR A 279 4.11 -20.61 -11.07
CA THR A 279 5.32 -21.33 -11.47
C THR A 279 5.09 -22.84 -11.43
N GLY A 280 5.91 -23.57 -12.19
CA GLY A 280 5.92 -25.02 -12.17
C GLY A 280 6.94 -25.59 -11.18
N SER A 281 6.99 -26.90 -11.08
CA SER A 281 8.00 -27.63 -10.31
C SER A 281 9.05 -28.23 -11.25
N SER A 282 10.32 -28.17 -10.88
CA SER A 282 11.42 -28.78 -11.64
C SER A 282 11.39 -30.32 -11.64
N ILE A 283 10.66 -30.93 -10.70
CA ILE A 283 10.59 -32.40 -10.53
C ILE A 283 9.16 -32.94 -10.72
N MET A 284 8.13 -32.12 -10.52
CA MET A 284 6.73 -32.54 -10.58
C MET A 284 6.03 -31.83 -11.76
N PRO A 285 5.92 -32.41 -12.94
CA PRO A 285 5.45 -31.74 -14.14
C PRO A 285 3.96 -31.30 -14.07
N GLN A 286 3.17 -31.90 -13.19
CA GLN A 286 1.75 -31.56 -12.97
C GLN A 286 1.54 -30.41 -11.97
N LYS A 287 2.59 -29.97 -11.27
CA LYS A 287 2.45 -29.01 -10.16
C LYS A 287 2.46 -27.56 -10.68
N LYS A 288 1.48 -26.81 -10.25
CA LYS A 288 1.32 -25.38 -10.50
C LYS A 288 1.22 -24.65 -9.14
N ASN A 289 2.15 -23.73 -8.90
CA ASN A 289 2.25 -23.03 -7.62
C ASN A 289 1.70 -21.62 -7.74
N PRO A 290 0.93 -21.14 -6.76
CA PRO A 290 0.45 -19.77 -6.70
C PRO A 290 1.51 -18.83 -6.10
N ASP A 291 2.71 -18.73 -6.72
CA ASP A 291 3.86 -18.03 -6.14
C ASP A 291 3.63 -16.53 -5.90
N VAL A 292 2.82 -15.87 -6.75
CA VAL A 292 2.53 -14.44 -6.61
C VAL A 292 1.84 -14.16 -5.28
N PRO A 293 0.69 -14.75 -4.94
CA PRO A 293 0.07 -14.53 -3.64
C PRO A 293 0.94 -15.03 -2.48
N GLU A 294 1.68 -16.14 -2.62
CA GLU A 294 2.60 -16.62 -1.57
C GLU A 294 3.69 -15.57 -1.26
N LEU A 295 4.31 -15.01 -2.30
CA LEU A 295 5.37 -14.03 -2.14
C LEU A 295 4.85 -12.71 -1.55
N VAL A 296 3.68 -12.24 -1.98
CA VAL A 296 3.04 -11.04 -1.43
C VAL A 296 2.69 -11.24 0.06
N ARG A 297 2.13 -12.40 0.42
CA ARG A 297 1.91 -12.78 1.82
C ARG A 297 3.21 -12.73 2.64
N GLY A 298 4.30 -13.26 2.10
CA GLY A 298 5.62 -13.25 2.75
C GLY A 298 6.21 -11.84 2.93
N LYS A 299 6.04 -10.95 1.94
CA LYS A 299 6.55 -9.56 1.97
C LYS A 299 5.90 -8.68 3.04
N THR A 300 4.75 -9.06 3.58
CA THR A 300 4.06 -8.32 4.66
C THR A 300 4.95 -8.14 5.89
N GLY A 301 5.69 -9.18 6.28
CA GLY A 301 6.62 -9.10 7.41
C GLY A 301 7.74 -8.08 7.21
N ARG A 302 8.20 -7.89 5.97
CA ARG A 302 9.23 -6.93 5.61
C ARG A 302 8.79 -5.49 5.87
N VAL A 303 7.61 -5.09 5.37
CA VAL A 303 7.07 -3.73 5.58
C VAL A 303 6.75 -3.47 7.05
N THR A 304 6.21 -4.46 7.76
CA THR A 304 5.99 -4.36 9.23
C THR A 304 7.32 -4.19 9.98
N GLY A 305 8.37 -4.91 9.57
CA GLY A 305 9.73 -4.75 10.13
C GLY A 305 10.28 -3.33 9.91
N ASN A 306 10.06 -2.75 8.74
CA ASN A 306 10.45 -1.38 8.41
C ASN A 306 9.73 -0.34 9.30
N LEU A 307 8.43 -0.52 9.56
CA LEU A 307 7.69 0.31 10.52
C LEU A 307 8.31 0.25 11.92
N MET A 308 8.63 -0.94 12.40
CA MET A 308 9.26 -1.13 13.71
C MET A 308 10.65 -0.50 13.76
N SER A 309 11.41 -0.56 12.67
CA SER A 309 12.71 0.11 12.53
C SER A 309 12.58 1.62 12.70
N LEU A 310 11.67 2.27 11.97
CA LEU A 310 11.44 3.71 12.05
C LEU A 310 10.96 4.18 13.43
N LEU A 311 10.03 3.45 14.05
CA LEU A 311 9.56 3.74 15.41
C LEU A 311 10.70 3.62 16.42
N THR A 312 11.55 2.60 16.28
CA THR A 312 12.69 2.37 17.16
C THR A 312 13.76 3.44 16.96
N LEU A 313 14.01 3.85 15.73
CA LEU A 313 14.93 4.92 15.37
C LEU A 313 14.58 6.22 16.11
N MET A 314 13.32 6.63 16.05
CA MET A 314 12.88 7.92 16.59
C MET A 314 12.68 7.95 18.11
N LYS A 315 12.42 6.83 18.76
CA LYS A 315 11.99 6.76 20.17
C LYS A 315 12.94 7.37 21.21
N GLY A 316 14.19 7.55 20.90
CA GLY A 316 15.21 7.97 21.88
C GLY A 316 16.12 9.11 21.37
N GLN A 317 15.85 9.63 20.18
CA GLN A 317 16.63 10.74 19.63
C GLN A 317 16.33 12.06 20.32
N PRO A 318 17.33 12.91 20.62
CA PRO A 318 17.10 14.31 20.94
C PRO A 318 16.59 15.06 19.71
N LEU A 319 16.01 16.25 19.93
CA LEU A 319 15.49 17.09 18.85
C LEU A 319 16.56 17.52 17.85
N ALA A 320 16.12 18.09 16.75
CA ALA A 320 16.91 18.46 15.57
C ALA A 320 17.38 17.22 14.78
N TYR A 321 18.59 17.24 14.26
CA TYR A 321 19.12 16.18 13.41
C TYR A 321 20.30 15.46 14.10
N ASN A 322 20.25 14.15 14.06
CA ASN A 322 21.35 13.28 14.47
C ASN A 322 21.72 12.35 13.30
N LYS A 323 22.94 11.82 13.27
CA LYS A 323 23.38 10.91 12.20
C LYS A 323 22.50 9.66 12.09
N ASP A 324 21.84 9.27 13.18
CA ASP A 324 20.81 8.22 13.24
C ASP A 324 19.74 8.39 12.14
N ASN A 325 19.35 9.63 11.82
CA ASN A 325 18.37 9.91 10.77
C ASN A 325 18.82 9.47 9.35
N GLN A 326 20.04 9.03 9.17
CA GLN A 326 20.45 8.36 7.92
C GLN A 326 19.72 7.03 7.73
N GLU A 327 19.41 6.34 8.84
CA GLU A 327 18.72 5.05 8.87
C GLU A 327 17.21 5.13 8.60
N ASP A 328 16.65 6.33 8.39
CA ASP A 328 15.23 6.50 8.04
C ASP A 328 14.93 6.12 6.58
N LYS A 329 15.94 6.18 5.70
CA LYS A 329 15.78 6.11 4.25
C LYS A 329 15.58 4.68 3.75
N GLU A 330 16.45 3.75 4.13
CA GLU A 330 16.37 2.38 3.65
C GLU A 330 15.03 1.71 3.99
N PRO A 331 14.53 1.78 5.25
CA PRO A 331 13.22 1.23 5.58
C PRO A 331 12.06 1.89 4.83
N LEU A 332 12.16 3.22 4.60
CA LEU A 332 11.13 3.96 3.87
C LEU A 332 11.12 3.57 2.39
N PHE A 333 12.28 3.61 1.72
CA PHE A 333 12.41 3.29 0.30
C PHE A 333 12.02 1.84 0.02
N ASP A 334 12.47 0.92 0.86
CA ASP A 334 12.13 -0.49 0.79
C ASP A 334 10.61 -0.74 0.95
N SER A 335 9.96 0.00 1.85
CA SER A 335 8.49 -0.08 2.02
C SER A 335 7.76 0.45 0.80
N VAL A 336 8.21 1.57 0.23
CA VAL A 336 7.65 2.16 -1.00
C VAL A 336 7.75 1.15 -2.16
N ASP A 337 8.93 0.64 -2.43
CA ASP A 337 9.16 -0.32 -3.52
C ASP A 337 8.37 -1.60 -3.33
N THR A 338 8.32 -2.11 -2.10
CA THR A 338 7.62 -3.35 -1.80
C THR A 338 6.12 -3.22 -2.02
N ILE A 339 5.49 -2.17 -1.47
CA ILE A 339 4.04 -1.98 -1.60
C ILE A 339 3.63 -1.67 -3.04
N TYR A 340 4.38 -0.80 -3.73
CA TYR A 340 4.11 -0.45 -5.12
C TYR A 340 4.09 -1.70 -6.01
N ASN A 341 5.15 -2.52 -5.95
CA ASN A 341 5.23 -3.74 -6.75
C ASN A 341 4.16 -4.78 -6.37
N CYS A 342 3.80 -4.89 -5.08
CA CYS A 342 2.73 -5.80 -4.65
C CYS A 342 1.35 -5.35 -5.18
N LEU A 343 1.08 -4.05 -5.20
CA LEU A 343 -0.17 -3.52 -5.75
C LEU A 343 -0.22 -3.68 -7.27
N CYS A 344 0.86 -3.38 -7.99
CA CYS A 344 0.95 -3.58 -9.44
C CYS A 344 0.60 -5.02 -9.82
N ILE A 345 1.28 -6.00 -9.20
CA ILE A 345 1.06 -7.41 -9.56
C ILE A 345 -0.35 -7.88 -9.22
N PHE A 346 -0.96 -7.39 -8.13
CA PHE A 346 -2.35 -7.73 -7.77
C PHE A 346 -3.36 -7.06 -8.70
N ALA A 347 -3.14 -5.80 -9.07
CA ALA A 347 -3.99 -5.09 -10.04
C ALA A 347 -3.99 -5.79 -11.41
N ASP A 348 -2.86 -6.40 -11.82
CA ASP A 348 -2.75 -7.16 -13.05
C ASP A 348 -3.32 -8.58 -12.91
N MET A 349 -3.16 -9.24 -11.77
CA MET A 349 -3.58 -10.62 -11.55
C MET A 349 -5.09 -10.76 -11.32
N VAL A 350 -5.70 -9.86 -10.51
CA VAL A 350 -7.11 -9.99 -10.09
C VAL A 350 -8.09 -10.08 -11.28
N PRO A 351 -7.95 -9.30 -12.37
CA PRO A 351 -8.85 -9.41 -13.53
C PRO A 351 -8.77 -10.76 -14.27
N THR A 352 -7.73 -11.54 -14.00
CA THR A 352 -7.47 -12.82 -14.69
C THR A 352 -7.88 -14.05 -13.87
N ILE A 353 -8.45 -13.84 -12.69
CA ILE A 353 -8.96 -14.94 -11.85
C ILE A 353 -10.21 -15.53 -12.47
N GLU A 354 -10.21 -16.85 -12.67
CA GLU A 354 -11.35 -17.61 -13.18
C GLU A 354 -12.02 -18.38 -12.05
N ALA A 355 -13.34 -18.20 -11.89
CA ALA A 355 -14.13 -18.91 -10.87
C ALA A 355 -14.57 -20.29 -11.39
N ASN A 356 -14.34 -21.35 -10.60
CA ASN A 356 -14.91 -22.66 -10.82
C ASN A 356 -16.31 -22.74 -10.17
N LYS A 357 -17.30 -22.26 -10.92
CA LYS A 357 -18.68 -22.08 -10.43
C LYS A 357 -19.30 -23.38 -9.96
N ASP A 358 -19.02 -24.49 -10.64
CA ASP A 358 -19.57 -25.80 -10.28
C ASP A 358 -19.03 -26.31 -8.96
N ASN A 359 -17.71 -26.20 -8.71
CA ASN A 359 -17.13 -26.60 -7.43
C ASN A 359 -17.57 -25.72 -6.28
N MET A 360 -17.65 -24.40 -6.50
CA MET A 360 -18.19 -23.47 -5.52
C MET A 360 -19.62 -23.83 -5.13
N TYR A 361 -20.49 -24.06 -6.13
CA TYR A 361 -21.90 -24.42 -5.93
C TYR A 361 -22.06 -25.75 -5.18
N HIS A 362 -21.38 -26.81 -5.64
CA HIS A 362 -21.41 -28.11 -4.99
C HIS A 362 -20.87 -28.08 -3.56
N SER A 363 -19.86 -27.25 -3.29
CA SER A 363 -19.32 -27.08 -1.94
C SER A 363 -20.31 -26.34 -1.02
N ALA A 364 -21.10 -25.42 -1.57
CA ALA A 364 -22.16 -24.75 -0.80
C ALA A 364 -23.30 -25.71 -0.41
N LEU A 365 -23.63 -26.69 -1.25
CA LEU A 365 -24.61 -27.72 -0.93
C LEU A 365 -24.15 -28.65 0.20
N LYS A 366 -22.90 -29.11 0.16
CA LYS A 366 -22.35 -30.09 1.13
C LYS A 366 -22.33 -29.61 2.58
N GLY A 367 -22.39 -28.32 2.84
CA GLY A 367 -22.26 -27.78 4.20
C GLY A 367 -23.55 -27.49 4.92
N TYR A 368 -24.71 -27.92 4.43
CA TYR A 368 -26.04 -27.55 4.96
C TYR A 368 -26.18 -26.03 5.12
N THR A 369 -25.62 -25.26 4.20
CA THR A 369 -25.46 -23.82 4.31
C THR A 369 -26.80 -23.07 4.39
N THR A 370 -27.90 -23.69 3.97
CA THR A 370 -29.30 -23.19 4.04
C THR A 370 -30.05 -23.59 5.30
N ALA A 371 -29.39 -24.23 6.26
CA ALA A 371 -30.04 -24.67 7.52
C ALA A 371 -30.64 -23.49 8.30
N THR A 372 -29.96 -22.35 8.33
CA THR A 372 -30.50 -21.14 8.96
C THR A 372 -31.76 -20.63 8.25
N ASP A 373 -31.82 -20.74 6.93
CA ASP A 373 -32.98 -20.32 6.13
C ASP A 373 -34.21 -21.20 6.45
N LEU A 374 -34.03 -22.50 6.68
CA LEU A 374 -35.09 -23.39 7.13
C LEU A 374 -35.57 -23.00 8.55
N ALA A 375 -34.67 -22.64 9.46
CA ALA A 375 -35.08 -22.18 10.80
C ALA A 375 -35.88 -20.86 10.71
N ASP A 376 -35.41 -19.90 9.93
CA ASP A 376 -36.11 -18.63 9.71
C ASP A 376 -37.47 -18.82 9.04
N TYR A 377 -37.59 -19.78 8.11
CA TYR A 377 -38.84 -20.16 7.49
C TYR A 377 -39.85 -20.65 8.56
N LEU A 378 -39.43 -21.55 9.46
CA LEU A 378 -40.28 -22.04 10.52
C LEU A 378 -40.69 -20.92 11.50
N VAL A 379 -39.79 -20.00 11.81
CA VAL A 379 -40.11 -18.83 12.64
C VAL A 379 -41.18 -17.95 11.97
N LYS A 380 -41.07 -17.72 10.66
CA LYS A 380 -42.10 -16.98 9.89
C LYS A 380 -43.45 -17.70 9.87
N LYS A 381 -43.45 -19.01 9.98
CA LYS A 381 -44.70 -19.84 10.13
C LYS A 381 -45.22 -19.87 11.58
N GLY A 382 -44.56 -19.16 12.52
CA GLY A 382 -45.04 -18.99 13.91
C GLY A 382 -44.35 -19.85 14.95
N LEU A 383 -43.33 -20.62 14.60
CA LEU A 383 -42.57 -21.41 15.57
C LEU A 383 -41.59 -20.51 16.35
N ALA A 384 -41.39 -20.78 17.64
CA ALA A 384 -40.32 -20.07 18.38
C ALA A 384 -38.95 -20.44 17.85
N PHE A 385 -38.02 -19.46 17.83
CA PHE A 385 -36.69 -19.65 17.21
C PHE A 385 -35.92 -20.87 17.78
N ARG A 386 -35.98 -21.11 19.09
CA ARG A 386 -35.31 -22.26 19.70
C ARG A 386 -35.88 -23.59 19.22
N ASP A 387 -37.21 -23.66 19.11
CA ASP A 387 -37.90 -24.87 18.62
C ASP A 387 -37.59 -25.07 17.12
N ALA A 388 -37.57 -24.00 16.35
CA ALA A 388 -37.13 -24.05 14.94
C ALA A 388 -35.69 -24.56 14.80
N HIS A 389 -34.77 -24.07 15.61
CA HIS A 389 -33.39 -24.54 15.65
C HIS A 389 -33.28 -26.03 15.98
N ASP A 390 -34.05 -26.54 16.94
CA ASP A 390 -34.06 -27.96 17.28
C ASP A 390 -34.61 -28.83 16.14
N VAL A 391 -35.66 -28.36 15.45
CA VAL A 391 -36.19 -29.04 14.26
C VAL A 391 -35.14 -29.13 13.17
N VAL A 392 -34.44 -28.01 12.90
CA VAL A 392 -33.37 -27.95 11.88
C VAL A 392 -32.16 -28.81 12.27
N GLY A 393 -31.79 -28.84 13.55
CA GLY A 393 -30.73 -29.73 14.05
C GLY A 393 -31.08 -31.22 13.79
N LYS A 394 -32.35 -31.61 13.93
CA LYS A 394 -32.81 -32.95 13.57
C LYS A 394 -32.80 -33.19 12.07
N ALA A 395 -33.16 -32.19 11.26
CA ALA A 395 -33.08 -32.25 9.79
C ALA A 395 -31.63 -32.49 9.32
N VAL A 396 -30.69 -31.73 9.83
CA VAL A 396 -29.24 -31.89 9.52
C VAL A 396 -28.74 -33.26 9.95
N SER A 397 -29.11 -33.72 11.18
CA SER A 397 -28.72 -35.04 11.67
C SER A 397 -29.31 -36.18 10.81
N TYR A 398 -30.52 -36.02 10.30
CA TYR A 398 -31.11 -36.95 9.34
C TYR A 398 -30.42 -36.91 8.01
N GLY A 399 -30.17 -35.74 7.45
CA GLY A 399 -29.42 -35.56 6.20
C GLY A 399 -28.02 -36.20 6.22
N LEU A 400 -27.29 -36.04 7.32
CA LEU A 400 -25.99 -36.68 7.54
C LEU A 400 -26.08 -38.23 7.51
N LYS A 401 -27.16 -38.83 8.06
CA LYS A 401 -27.35 -40.27 8.05
C LYS A 401 -27.69 -40.79 6.64
N GLU A 402 -28.54 -40.08 5.93
CA GLU A 402 -29.04 -40.48 4.61
C GLU A 402 -28.13 -39.99 3.48
N ASN A 403 -27.05 -39.22 3.79
CA ASN A 403 -26.15 -38.58 2.82
C ASN A 403 -26.91 -37.70 1.81
N LYS A 404 -27.83 -36.86 2.30
CA LYS A 404 -28.68 -35.94 1.54
C LYS A 404 -28.52 -34.53 2.04
N ASP A 405 -28.42 -33.54 1.14
CA ASP A 405 -28.61 -32.13 1.47
C ASP A 405 -30.08 -31.83 1.81
N LEU A 406 -30.34 -30.69 2.49
CA LEU A 406 -31.72 -30.28 2.85
C LEU A 406 -32.61 -30.09 1.62
N SER A 407 -32.05 -29.64 0.51
CA SER A 407 -32.78 -29.47 -0.76
C SER A 407 -33.19 -30.79 -1.44
N GLU A 408 -32.58 -31.91 -1.05
CA GLU A 408 -32.85 -33.25 -1.58
C GLU A 408 -33.93 -33.99 -0.77
N PHE A 409 -34.43 -33.39 0.32
CA PHE A 409 -35.53 -34.01 1.10
C PHE A 409 -36.85 -33.87 0.36
N SER A 410 -37.64 -34.93 0.39
CA SER A 410 -39.03 -34.85 -0.03
C SER A 410 -39.86 -34.00 0.93
N LEU A 411 -40.97 -33.45 0.44
CA LEU A 411 -41.90 -32.72 1.31
C LEU A 411 -42.41 -33.56 2.49
N ASP A 412 -42.62 -34.85 2.28
CA ASP A 412 -43.08 -35.77 3.33
C ASP A 412 -42.00 -36.00 4.40
N GLU A 413 -40.73 -36.07 4.04
CA GLU A 413 -39.61 -36.14 5.00
C GLU A 413 -39.55 -34.86 5.83
N LEU A 414 -39.66 -33.71 5.20
CA LEU A 414 -39.64 -32.40 5.89
C LEU A 414 -40.88 -32.24 6.81
N LYS A 415 -42.06 -32.65 6.35
CA LYS A 415 -43.30 -32.61 7.17
C LYS A 415 -43.27 -33.52 8.39
N LYS A 416 -42.52 -34.62 8.34
CA LYS A 416 -42.32 -35.49 9.53
C LYS A 416 -41.50 -34.80 10.60
N LEU A 417 -40.64 -33.85 10.23
CA LEU A 417 -39.85 -33.03 11.16
C LEU A 417 -40.72 -31.94 11.81
N ASN A 418 -41.56 -31.26 11.01
CA ASN A 418 -42.54 -30.30 11.51
C ASN A 418 -43.68 -30.10 10.51
N SER A 419 -44.94 -30.20 11.00
CA SER A 419 -46.15 -30.11 10.18
C SER A 419 -46.40 -28.72 9.57
N LEU A 420 -45.74 -27.67 10.05
CA LEU A 420 -45.81 -26.31 9.50
C LEU A 420 -45.09 -26.18 8.15
N ILE A 421 -44.26 -27.16 7.78
CA ILE A 421 -43.51 -27.13 6.53
C ILE A 421 -44.47 -27.43 5.37
N GLU A 422 -44.48 -26.52 4.39
CA GLU A 422 -45.26 -26.62 3.18
C GLU A 422 -44.34 -26.59 1.94
N LYS A 423 -44.93 -26.72 0.74
CA LYS A 423 -44.17 -26.82 -0.51
C LYS A 423 -43.27 -25.61 -0.81
N ASP A 424 -43.61 -24.43 -0.31
CA ASP A 424 -42.89 -23.19 -0.44
C ASP A 424 -41.51 -23.20 0.25
N VAL A 425 -41.25 -24.21 1.09
CA VAL A 425 -39.95 -24.40 1.73
C VAL A 425 -38.81 -24.58 0.71
N PHE A 426 -39.06 -25.24 -0.42
CA PHE A 426 -38.04 -25.49 -1.43
C PHE A 426 -37.51 -24.21 -2.11
N ASP A 427 -38.35 -23.17 -2.20
CA ASP A 427 -37.89 -21.86 -2.67
C ASP A 427 -36.98 -21.18 -1.65
N VAL A 428 -37.06 -21.52 -0.36
CA VAL A 428 -36.29 -20.92 0.72
C VAL A 428 -34.96 -21.65 0.96
N ILE A 429 -34.98 -22.99 0.94
CA ILE A 429 -33.80 -23.83 1.21
C ILE A 429 -32.93 -24.09 -0.02
N SER A 430 -33.30 -23.58 -1.19
CA SER A 430 -32.38 -23.53 -2.36
C SER A 430 -31.25 -22.52 -2.11
N LEU A 431 -30.08 -22.74 -2.68
CA LEU A 431 -28.98 -21.80 -2.59
C LEU A 431 -29.35 -20.42 -3.15
N GLU A 432 -30.07 -20.40 -4.28
CA GLU A 432 -30.59 -19.19 -4.94
C GLU A 432 -31.61 -18.47 -4.04
N GLY A 433 -32.52 -19.22 -3.42
CA GLY A 433 -33.49 -18.67 -2.47
C GLY A 433 -32.83 -18.02 -1.27
N SER A 434 -31.84 -18.71 -0.72
CA SER A 434 -31.04 -18.23 0.41
C SER A 434 -30.34 -16.91 0.11
N ILE A 435 -29.55 -16.81 -0.99
CA ILE A 435 -28.83 -15.57 -1.32
C ILE A 435 -29.77 -14.43 -1.71
N ASN A 436 -30.87 -14.71 -2.46
CA ASN A 436 -31.83 -13.72 -2.89
C ASN A 436 -32.65 -13.13 -1.72
N ALA A 437 -32.90 -13.91 -0.67
CA ALA A 437 -33.60 -13.46 0.55
C ALA A 437 -32.77 -12.36 1.30
N ARG A 438 -31.46 -12.33 1.15
CA ARG A 438 -30.55 -11.37 1.81
C ARG A 438 -30.45 -10.06 1.04
N ASN A 439 -31.60 -9.45 0.73
CA ASN A 439 -31.75 -8.26 -0.11
C ASN A 439 -31.84 -6.94 0.69
N HIS A 440 -31.13 -6.84 1.81
CA HIS A 440 -30.95 -5.62 2.59
C HIS A 440 -29.59 -4.98 2.26
N LEU A 441 -29.42 -3.72 2.61
CA LEU A 441 -28.14 -3.01 2.40
C LEU A 441 -26.98 -3.80 3.04
N GLY A 442 -25.95 -4.10 2.25
CA GLY A 442 -24.81 -4.90 2.68
C GLY A 442 -25.05 -6.43 2.64
N GLY A 443 -26.22 -6.88 2.18
CA GLY A 443 -26.51 -8.31 2.00
C GLY A 443 -25.90 -8.89 0.72
N THR A 444 -25.85 -10.23 0.63
CA THR A 444 -25.16 -10.95 -0.45
C THR A 444 -25.98 -11.14 -1.73
N SER A 445 -27.25 -10.67 -1.77
CA SER A 445 -28.05 -10.86 -2.99
C SER A 445 -27.41 -10.19 -4.21
N PRO A 446 -27.51 -10.77 -5.41
CA PRO A 446 -26.94 -10.16 -6.64
C PRO A 446 -27.40 -8.72 -6.87
N LYS A 447 -28.65 -8.40 -6.45
CA LYS A 447 -29.18 -7.04 -6.51
C LYS A 447 -28.40 -6.07 -5.61
N GLN A 448 -28.11 -6.48 -4.35
CA GLN A 448 -27.35 -5.64 -3.42
C GLN A 448 -25.88 -5.53 -3.82
N VAL A 449 -25.29 -6.60 -4.34
CA VAL A 449 -23.94 -6.58 -4.93
C VAL A 449 -23.87 -5.58 -6.08
N SER A 450 -24.86 -5.58 -7.00
CA SER A 450 -24.92 -4.61 -8.10
C SER A 450 -25.06 -3.16 -7.61
N ILE A 451 -25.78 -2.92 -6.53
CA ILE A 451 -25.90 -1.60 -5.90
C ILE A 451 -24.57 -1.16 -5.30
N ALA A 452 -23.91 -2.07 -4.57
CA ALA A 452 -22.62 -1.81 -3.94
C ALA A 452 -21.52 -1.53 -4.99
N ILE A 453 -21.48 -2.27 -6.11
CA ILE A 453 -20.57 -2.01 -7.23
C ILE A 453 -20.78 -0.61 -7.80
N LYS A 454 -22.04 -0.21 -8.04
CA LYS A 454 -22.36 1.13 -8.55
C LYS A 454 -21.92 2.24 -7.58
N ALA A 455 -22.09 2.01 -6.28
CA ALA A 455 -21.62 2.94 -5.24
C ALA A 455 -20.09 2.97 -5.19
N GLY A 456 -19.43 1.82 -5.27
CA GLY A 456 -17.98 1.68 -5.32
C GLY A 456 -17.36 2.47 -6.49
N ARG A 457 -17.88 2.31 -7.71
CA ARG A 457 -17.41 3.06 -8.88
C ARG A 457 -17.55 4.59 -8.74
N LYS A 458 -18.52 5.06 -7.93
CA LYS A 458 -18.65 6.50 -7.63
C LYS A 458 -17.65 6.98 -6.59
N SER A 459 -17.29 6.14 -5.64
CA SER A 459 -16.38 6.51 -4.56
C SER A 459 -14.90 6.51 -4.96
N ILE A 460 -14.54 5.89 -6.09
CA ILE A 460 -13.17 5.88 -6.62
C ILE A 460 -12.87 7.18 -7.39
N LYS A 461 -13.89 7.77 -8.05
CA LYS A 461 -13.77 9.05 -8.76
C LYS A 461 -13.58 10.22 -7.80
#